data_721a3e9b53ab7fb715eac3d97be59fb8
#
_entry.id   721a3e9b53ab7fb715eac3d97be59fb8
#
_cell.length_a   1.000
_cell.length_b   1.000
_cell.length_c   1.000
_cell.angle_alpha   90.00
_cell.angle_beta   90.00
_cell.angle_gamma   90.00
#
_symmetry.space_group_name_H-M   'P 1'
#
loop_
_entity.id
_entity.type
_entity.pdbx_description
1 polymer ?
#
loop_
_entity_poly.entity_id
_entity_poly.type
_entity_poly.pdbx_seq_one_letter_code
_entity_poly.pdbx_strand_id
1 'polypeptide(L)'
;VPSQVHRLDRWAEVDGQRLLFRELEIDPTHARLAVSTDPENTAWLRGLEFYLMDEDGARYGSGSRAGSAGRLVSSGEDGTDGTIYYYLESSFFQAPEHLTLYITGAEWLDKGREWAAIDLETGDAEGLPEGVEVGSIQRAGEDVRCTLTSEEVSQLITWNYRDPEGGEHRLGS
;
A
#
# COMPACT_ATOMS: atom_id res chain seq x y z
N VAL A 1 -22.89 -9.88 14.75
CA VAL A 1 -23.62 -9.04 13.78
C VAL A 1 -22.83 -9.15 12.49
N PRO A 2 -23.44 -9.49 11.33
CA PRO A 2 -22.71 -9.63 10.07
C PRO A 2 -22.21 -8.27 9.57
N SER A 3 -21.03 -8.28 8.91
CA SER A 3 -20.50 -7.13 8.20
C SER A 3 -21.45 -6.69 7.08
N GLN A 4 -21.36 -5.42 6.70
CA GLN A 4 -22.02 -4.88 5.52
C GLN A 4 -20.97 -4.78 4.42
N VAL A 5 -21.21 -5.43 3.27
CA VAL A 5 -20.27 -5.44 2.14
C VAL A 5 -20.90 -4.70 0.97
N HIS A 6 -20.23 -3.63 0.54
CA HIS A 6 -20.62 -2.82 -0.60
C HIS A 6 -19.61 -3.00 -1.73
N ARG A 7 -20.02 -3.66 -2.81
CA ARG A 7 -19.21 -3.77 -4.02
C ARG A 7 -19.24 -2.45 -4.77
N LEU A 8 -18.07 -1.90 -5.01
CA LEU A 8 -17.90 -0.62 -5.69
C LEU A 8 -17.58 -0.83 -7.17
N ASP A 9 -16.55 -1.63 -7.46
CA ASP A 9 -16.03 -1.93 -8.79
C ASP A 9 -15.88 -0.68 -9.67
N ARG A 10 -15.29 0.39 -9.09
CA ARG A 10 -15.17 1.71 -9.71
C ARG A 10 -13.72 2.08 -9.94
N TRP A 11 -13.42 2.45 -11.16
CA TRP A 11 -12.14 3.06 -11.53
C TRP A 11 -12.16 4.56 -11.23
N ALA A 12 -11.05 5.07 -10.70
CA ALA A 12 -10.76 6.49 -10.60
C ALA A 12 -9.33 6.75 -11.07
N GLU A 13 -9.09 7.96 -11.56
CA GLU A 13 -7.77 8.45 -11.90
C GLU A 13 -7.32 9.45 -10.85
N VAL A 14 -6.11 9.25 -10.32
CA VAL A 14 -5.47 10.12 -9.35
C VAL A 14 -4.04 10.36 -9.82
N ASP A 15 -3.69 11.62 -10.07
CA ASP A 15 -2.37 12.03 -10.57
C ASP A 15 -1.94 11.30 -11.86
N GLY A 16 -2.88 11.02 -12.76
CA GLY A 16 -2.63 10.30 -14.01
C GLY A 16 -2.45 8.78 -13.84
N GLN A 17 -2.66 8.25 -12.65
CA GLN A 17 -2.60 6.81 -12.34
C GLN A 17 -4.00 6.28 -12.05
N ARG A 18 -4.28 5.03 -12.43
CA ARG A 18 -5.61 4.43 -12.29
C ARG A 18 -5.69 3.52 -11.08
N LEU A 19 -6.75 3.70 -10.29
CA LEU A 19 -7.08 2.89 -9.12
C LEU A 19 -8.45 2.25 -9.28
N LEU A 20 -8.57 0.97 -8.94
CA LEU A 20 -9.84 0.27 -8.85
C LEU A 20 -10.26 0.16 -7.38
N PHE A 21 -11.34 0.83 -7.03
CA PHE A 21 -12.01 0.64 -5.74
C PHE A 21 -12.94 -0.55 -5.86
N ARG A 22 -12.59 -1.66 -5.21
CA ARG A 22 -13.29 -2.95 -5.35
C ARG A 22 -14.50 -3.04 -4.45
N GLU A 23 -14.27 -2.91 -3.16
CA GLU A 23 -15.32 -3.07 -2.15
C GLU A 23 -15.03 -2.27 -0.89
N LEU A 24 -16.09 -1.92 -0.18
CA LEU A 24 -16.06 -1.38 1.17
C LEU A 24 -16.81 -2.33 2.08
N GLU A 25 -16.11 -2.89 3.06
CA GLU A 25 -16.68 -3.70 4.12
C GLU A 25 -16.77 -2.88 5.41
N ILE A 26 -17.94 -2.88 6.04
CA ILE A 26 -18.18 -2.12 7.27
C ILE A 26 -18.55 -3.10 8.38
N ASP A 27 -17.65 -3.23 9.35
CA ASP A 27 -17.80 -4.02 10.56
C ASP A 27 -18.14 -3.14 11.75
N PRO A 28 -18.64 -3.70 12.87
CA PRO A 28 -18.91 -2.91 14.08
C PRO A 28 -17.71 -2.15 14.64
N THR A 29 -16.49 -2.62 14.38
CA THR A 29 -15.25 -2.08 14.96
C THR A 29 -14.43 -1.26 13.97
N HIS A 30 -14.53 -1.52 12.68
CA HIS A 30 -13.76 -0.85 11.63
C HIS A 30 -14.45 -0.96 10.28
N ALA A 31 -14.05 -0.13 9.33
CA ALA A 31 -14.37 -0.33 7.93
C ALA A 31 -13.09 -0.65 7.15
N ARG A 32 -13.21 -1.41 6.06
CA ARG A 32 -12.10 -1.85 5.22
C ARG A 32 -12.41 -1.54 3.76
N LEU A 33 -11.55 -0.75 3.13
CA LEU A 33 -11.62 -0.43 1.71
C LEU A 33 -10.57 -1.22 0.94
N ALA A 34 -10.98 -1.99 -0.07
CA ALA A 34 -10.11 -2.72 -0.97
C ALA A 34 -9.83 -1.91 -2.24
N VAL A 35 -8.55 -1.65 -2.51
CA VAL A 35 -8.08 -0.87 -3.64
C VAL A 35 -7.04 -1.66 -4.41
N SER A 36 -7.18 -1.75 -5.73
CA SER A 36 -6.17 -2.31 -6.63
C SER A 36 -5.63 -1.22 -7.55
N THR A 37 -4.37 -1.37 -7.94
CA THR A 37 -3.72 -0.49 -8.92
C THR A 37 -3.78 -1.11 -10.32
N ASP A 38 -3.87 -0.26 -11.35
CA ASP A 38 -3.76 -0.73 -12.73
C ASP A 38 -2.30 -1.18 -12.99
N PRO A 39 -2.06 -2.37 -13.56
CA PRO A 39 -0.72 -2.81 -13.95
C PRO A 39 -0.01 -1.85 -14.92
N GLU A 40 -0.78 -1.14 -15.75
CA GLU A 40 -0.26 -0.17 -16.72
C GLU A 40 0.15 1.17 -16.11
N ASN A 41 -0.10 1.39 -14.81
CA ASN A 41 0.38 2.58 -14.12
C ASN A 41 1.90 2.70 -14.20
N THR A 42 2.37 3.92 -14.43
CA THR A 42 3.82 4.23 -14.48
C THR A 42 4.45 4.38 -13.10
N ALA A 43 3.64 4.36 -12.05
CA ALA A 43 4.07 4.47 -10.67
C ALA A 43 3.35 3.48 -9.77
N TRP A 44 4.01 3.06 -8.67
CA TRP A 44 3.40 2.28 -7.60
C TRP A 44 2.72 3.18 -6.58
N LEU A 45 1.54 2.79 -6.12
CA LEU A 45 0.85 3.48 -5.04
C LEU A 45 1.58 3.22 -3.71
N ARG A 46 2.17 4.25 -3.13
CA ARG A 46 2.80 4.22 -1.82
C ARG A 46 1.82 4.53 -0.70
N GLY A 47 1.00 5.54 -0.90
CA GLY A 47 0.01 6.01 0.06
C GLY A 47 -1.22 6.57 -0.62
N LEU A 48 -2.38 6.44 0.01
CA LEU A 48 -3.64 7.04 -0.41
C LEU A 48 -4.25 7.75 0.79
N GLU A 49 -4.50 9.04 0.64
CA GLU A 49 -5.19 9.85 1.63
C GLU A 49 -6.64 10.02 1.21
N PHE A 50 -7.56 9.65 2.08
CA PHE A 50 -8.99 9.73 1.80
C PHE A 50 -9.82 9.66 3.09
N TYR A 51 -11.08 9.98 2.97
CA TYR A 51 -12.10 9.77 4.01
C TYR A 51 -13.45 9.43 3.36
N LEU A 52 -14.32 8.80 4.14
CA LEU A 52 -15.74 8.66 3.80
C LEU A 52 -16.52 9.79 4.49
N MET A 53 -17.56 10.25 3.85
CA MET A 53 -18.47 11.25 4.43
C MET A 53 -19.91 10.81 4.19
N ASP A 54 -20.74 10.89 5.22
CA ASP A 54 -22.15 10.61 5.13
C ASP A 54 -22.97 11.83 4.68
N GLU A 55 -24.28 11.65 4.57
CA GLU A 55 -25.24 12.69 4.17
C GLU A 55 -25.33 13.87 5.17
N ASP A 56 -25.01 13.63 6.43
CA ASP A 56 -25.01 14.64 7.51
C ASP A 56 -23.66 15.38 7.61
N GLY A 57 -22.67 14.99 6.81
CA GLY A 57 -21.34 15.57 6.77
C GLY A 57 -20.38 15.02 7.83
N ALA A 58 -20.76 13.94 8.53
CA ALA A 58 -19.84 13.25 9.43
C ALA A 58 -18.77 12.51 8.61
N ARG A 59 -17.52 12.60 9.05
CA ARG A 59 -16.37 12.02 8.36
C ARG A 59 -15.83 10.80 9.09
N TYR A 60 -15.63 9.74 8.33
CA TYR A 60 -15.00 8.49 8.77
C TYR A 60 -13.66 8.39 8.03
N GLY A 61 -12.60 8.68 8.71
CA GLY A 61 -11.28 8.73 8.11
C GLY A 61 -10.31 7.83 8.83
N SER A 62 -9.10 7.82 8.32
CA SER A 62 -7.96 7.29 8.99
C SER A 62 -7.56 8.25 10.11
N GLY A 63 -8.24 8.12 11.25
CA GLY A 63 -7.89 8.85 12.46
C GLY A 63 -8.17 10.34 12.43
N SER A 64 -9.28 10.75 12.98
CA SER A 64 -9.61 12.16 13.28
C SER A 64 -8.70 12.78 14.35
N ARG A 65 -7.67 12.10 14.78
CA ARG A 65 -6.58 12.61 15.61
C ARG A 65 -5.30 11.84 15.29
N ALA A 66 -4.50 12.40 14.38
CA ALA A 66 -3.08 12.11 14.21
C ALA A 66 -2.72 10.60 14.36
N GLY A 67 -3.18 9.81 13.46
CA GLY A 67 -2.79 8.41 13.37
C GLY A 67 -3.17 7.93 11.99
N SER A 68 -2.19 7.74 11.15
CA SER A 68 -2.31 7.08 9.86
C SER A 68 -3.30 5.93 9.94
N ALA A 69 -4.25 5.87 9.00
CA ALA A 69 -4.92 4.61 8.70
C ALA A 69 -3.82 3.58 8.56
N GLY A 70 -3.85 2.58 9.42
CA GLY A 70 -2.88 1.53 9.30
C GLY A 70 -3.00 0.96 7.90
N ARG A 71 -2.07 1.29 7.02
CA ARG A 71 -1.93 0.64 5.73
C ARG A 71 -1.47 -0.78 6.03
N LEU A 72 -2.40 -1.69 6.12
CA LEU A 72 -2.08 -3.09 6.03
C LEU A 72 -2.06 -3.43 4.54
N VAL A 73 -0.88 -3.51 3.99
CA VAL A 73 -0.67 -4.27 2.76
C VAL A 73 -0.90 -5.71 3.18
N SER A 74 -2.05 -6.26 2.89
CA SER A 74 -2.27 -7.67 3.04
C SER A 74 -1.34 -8.38 2.06
N SER A 75 -0.27 -8.95 2.58
CA SER A 75 0.35 -10.12 1.98
C SER A 75 -0.50 -11.32 2.36
N GLY A 76 -1.76 -11.36 1.97
CA GLY A 76 -2.54 -12.57 2.03
C GLY A 76 -1.88 -13.62 1.14
N GLU A 77 -2.08 -14.89 1.44
CA GLU A 77 -1.59 -16.03 0.65
C GLU A 77 -1.98 -15.98 -0.85
N ASP A 78 -2.82 -15.03 -1.24
CA ASP A 78 -3.22 -14.70 -2.62
C ASP A 78 -2.70 -13.33 -3.07
N GLY A 79 -1.59 -12.84 -2.54
CA GLY A 79 -0.98 -11.53 -2.88
C GLY A 79 -0.58 -11.32 -4.34
N THR A 80 -1.11 -12.11 -5.26
CA THR A 80 -0.88 -12.01 -6.71
C THR A 80 -1.73 -10.95 -7.39
N ASP A 81 -2.77 -10.40 -6.73
CA ASP A 81 -3.70 -9.46 -7.36
C ASP A 81 -3.40 -7.97 -7.06
N GLY A 82 -2.39 -7.68 -6.25
CA GLY A 82 -1.97 -6.32 -5.93
C GLY A 82 -3.02 -5.49 -5.17
N THR A 83 -3.97 -6.15 -4.48
CA THR A 83 -4.99 -5.43 -3.69
C THR A 83 -4.40 -4.90 -2.39
N ILE A 84 -4.64 -3.62 -2.11
CA ILE A 84 -4.26 -2.92 -0.89
C ILE A 84 -5.52 -2.71 -0.05
N TYR A 85 -5.45 -3.05 1.23
CA TYR A 85 -6.54 -2.85 2.17
C TYR A 85 -6.26 -1.65 3.08
N TYR A 86 -7.22 -0.73 3.15
CA TYR A 86 -7.18 0.43 4.01
C TYR A 86 -8.25 0.28 5.11
N TYR A 87 -7.85 0.51 6.35
CA TYR A 87 -8.74 0.43 7.50
C TYR A 87 -9.13 1.83 7.95
N LEU A 88 -10.41 2.00 8.28
CA LEU A 88 -11.05 3.24 8.62
C LEU A 88 -11.87 3.09 9.89
N GLU A 89 -12.25 4.21 10.46
CA GLU A 89 -13.30 4.26 11.48
C GLU A 89 -14.63 3.73 10.92
N SER A 90 -15.35 2.95 11.73
CA SER A 90 -16.59 2.33 11.32
C SER A 90 -17.77 3.29 11.40
N SER A 91 -18.59 3.30 10.35
CA SER A 91 -19.92 3.93 10.34
C SER A 91 -21.05 2.96 10.70
N PHE A 92 -20.75 1.75 11.16
CA PHE A 92 -21.70 0.66 11.33
C PHE A 92 -22.91 1.02 12.20
N PHE A 93 -22.68 1.68 13.34
CA PHE A 93 -23.74 2.04 14.27
C PHE A 93 -24.49 3.30 13.89
N GLN A 94 -23.93 4.16 13.08
CA GLN A 94 -24.57 5.33 12.50
C GLN A 94 -25.51 4.94 11.36
N ALA A 95 -25.19 3.83 10.68
CA ALA A 95 -25.94 3.26 9.57
C ALA A 95 -26.38 4.31 8.52
N PRO A 96 -25.47 5.12 7.98
CA PRO A 96 -25.81 6.17 7.03
C PRO A 96 -26.44 5.57 5.76
N GLU A 97 -27.37 6.31 5.14
CA GLU A 97 -27.99 5.88 3.88
C GLU A 97 -27.03 6.03 2.71
N HIS A 98 -26.13 7.03 2.78
CA HIS A 98 -25.15 7.31 1.75
C HIS A 98 -23.77 7.56 2.36
N LEU A 99 -22.74 6.99 1.68
CA LEU A 99 -21.35 7.28 1.95
C LEU A 99 -20.66 7.73 0.67
N THR A 100 -19.97 8.86 0.72
CA THR A 100 -19.16 9.37 -0.37
C THR A 100 -17.70 9.25 -0.02
N LEU A 101 -16.90 8.65 -0.93
CA LEU A 101 -15.45 8.56 -0.81
C LEU A 101 -14.81 9.83 -1.38
N TYR A 102 -14.05 10.54 -0.53
CA TYR A 102 -13.25 11.69 -0.92
C TYR A 102 -11.77 11.33 -0.90
N ILE A 103 -11.11 11.37 -2.06
CA ILE A 103 -9.66 11.20 -2.18
C ILE A 103 -9.05 12.59 -2.07
N THR A 104 -8.13 12.77 -1.11
CA THR A 104 -7.48 14.05 -0.82
C THR A 104 -6.03 14.11 -1.27
N GLY A 105 -5.39 12.95 -1.50
CA GLY A 105 -4.02 12.86 -1.97
C GLY A 105 -3.61 11.42 -2.25
N ALA A 106 -2.49 11.28 -2.97
CA ALA A 106 -1.82 10.01 -3.17
C ALA A 106 -0.32 10.22 -3.22
N GLU A 107 0.43 9.27 -2.71
CA GLU A 107 1.88 9.20 -2.84
C GLU A 107 2.24 8.11 -3.84
N TRP A 108 3.09 8.45 -4.79
CA TRP A 108 3.49 7.58 -5.88
C TRP A 108 5.01 7.38 -5.91
N LEU A 109 5.43 6.18 -6.30
CA LEU A 109 6.82 5.85 -6.61
C LEU A 109 6.93 5.51 -8.09
N ASP A 110 7.72 6.28 -8.81
CA ASP A 110 7.94 6.10 -10.24
C ASP A 110 8.58 4.72 -10.54
N LYS A 111 7.93 3.91 -11.37
CA LYS A 111 8.44 2.59 -11.81
C LYS A 111 9.65 2.71 -12.72
N GLY A 112 9.80 3.82 -13.43
CA GLY A 112 10.90 4.08 -14.35
C GLY A 112 12.21 4.48 -13.65
N ARG A 113 12.17 4.72 -12.33
CA ARG A 113 13.33 5.12 -11.54
C ARG A 113 13.89 3.95 -10.75
N GLU A 114 15.12 3.56 -11.03
CA GLU A 114 15.89 2.69 -10.15
C GLU A 114 16.32 3.48 -8.91
N TRP A 115 15.92 3.00 -7.74
CA TRP A 115 16.19 3.68 -6.47
C TRP A 115 17.51 3.22 -5.85
N ALA A 116 17.78 1.92 -5.98
CA ALA A 116 19.02 1.32 -5.58
C ALA A 116 19.24 0.02 -6.35
N ALA A 117 20.47 -0.32 -6.63
CA ALA A 117 20.89 -1.64 -7.09
C ALA A 117 21.73 -2.28 -6.00
N ILE A 118 21.46 -3.54 -5.66
CA ILE A 118 22.21 -4.30 -4.66
C ILE A 118 22.64 -5.60 -5.30
N ASP A 119 23.94 -5.83 -5.35
CA ASP A 119 24.49 -7.12 -5.72
C ASP A 119 24.34 -8.09 -4.53
N LEU A 120 23.48 -9.07 -4.70
CA LEU A 120 23.21 -10.05 -3.64
C LEU A 120 24.33 -11.10 -3.47
N GLU A 121 25.37 -11.08 -4.29
CA GLU A 121 26.56 -11.94 -4.13
C GLU A 121 27.65 -11.23 -3.34
N THR A 122 27.95 -9.99 -3.69
CA THR A 122 29.03 -9.21 -3.10
C THR A 122 28.60 -8.33 -1.95
N GLY A 123 27.34 -7.90 -1.94
CA GLY A 123 26.81 -6.89 -1.01
C GLY A 123 27.07 -5.46 -1.47
N ASP A 124 27.67 -5.29 -2.65
CA ASP A 124 27.87 -3.95 -3.21
C ASP A 124 26.53 -3.32 -3.55
N ALA A 125 26.39 -2.03 -3.27
CA ALA A 125 25.16 -1.30 -3.51
C ALA A 125 25.43 0.07 -4.11
N GLU A 126 24.58 0.46 -5.06
CA GLU A 126 24.59 1.78 -5.68
C GLU A 126 23.20 2.43 -5.51
N GLY A 127 23.18 3.75 -5.34
CA GLY A 127 21.93 4.52 -5.28
C GLY A 127 21.12 4.37 -4.00
N LEU A 128 21.68 3.78 -2.94
CA LEU A 128 21.03 3.75 -1.64
C LEU A 128 20.83 5.18 -1.11
N PRO A 129 19.71 5.45 -0.42
CA PRO A 129 19.50 6.71 0.28
C PRO A 129 20.60 6.99 1.31
N GLU A 130 20.85 8.26 1.61
CA GLU A 130 21.78 8.65 2.67
C GLU A 130 21.40 8.02 4.01
N GLY A 131 22.35 7.42 4.71
CA GLY A 131 22.12 6.74 5.98
C GLY A 131 21.57 5.31 5.87
N VAL A 132 21.44 4.79 4.65
CA VAL A 132 21.05 3.39 4.40
C VAL A 132 22.26 2.58 3.95
N GLU A 133 22.50 1.45 4.61
CA GLU A 133 23.60 0.55 4.32
C GLU A 133 23.15 -0.91 4.20
N VAL A 134 23.85 -1.70 3.40
CA VAL A 134 23.69 -3.15 3.38
C VAL A 134 24.41 -3.73 4.58
N GLY A 135 23.66 -4.28 5.54
CA GLY A 135 24.20 -4.85 6.76
C GLY A 135 24.73 -6.28 6.58
N SER A 136 23.91 -7.17 6.03
CA SER A 136 24.32 -8.56 5.77
C SER A 136 23.49 -9.21 4.67
N ILE A 137 24.11 -10.13 3.96
CA ILE A 137 23.43 -11.02 2.99
C ILE A 137 23.64 -12.45 3.44
N GLN A 138 22.55 -13.19 3.60
CA GLN A 138 22.55 -14.59 4.03
C GLN A 138 21.79 -15.43 3.01
N ARG A 139 22.34 -16.58 2.66
CA ARG A 139 21.71 -17.56 1.77
C ARG A 139 21.32 -18.80 2.54
N ALA A 140 20.08 -19.23 2.34
CA ALA A 140 19.55 -20.46 2.93
C ALA A 140 18.79 -21.25 1.85
N GLY A 141 19.53 -22.12 1.14
CA GLY A 141 18.99 -22.81 -0.03
C GLY A 141 18.78 -21.86 -1.21
N GLU A 142 17.54 -21.77 -1.69
CA GLU A 142 17.13 -20.85 -2.77
C GLU A 142 16.78 -19.45 -2.24
N ASP A 143 16.61 -19.31 -0.91
CA ASP A 143 16.27 -18.03 -0.32
C ASP A 143 17.51 -17.16 -0.08
N VAL A 144 17.39 -15.87 -0.37
CA VAL A 144 18.38 -14.85 -0.05
C VAL A 144 17.76 -13.82 0.89
N ARG A 145 18.38 -13.64 2.05
CA ARG A 145 18.00 -12.62 3.03
C ARG A 145 19.02 -11.50 3.00
N CYS A 146 18.60 -10.32 2.56
CA CYS A 146 19.37 -9.10 2.63
C CYS A 146 18.86 -8.25 3.80
N THR A 147 19.76 -7.81 4.67
CA THR A 147 19.44 -6.90 5.77
C THR A 147 19.92 -5.51 5.41
N LEU A 148 19.01 -4.55 5.39
CA LEU A 148 19.33 -3.13 5.27
C LEU A 148 19.23 -2.48 6.63
N THR A 149 20.17 -1.60 6.94
CA THR A 149 20.18 -0.78 8.15
C THR A 149 19.97 0.67 7.78
N SER A 150 19.17 1.40 8.55
CA SER A 150 18.93 2.83 8.36
C SER A 150 18.81 3.52 9.70
N GLU A 151 19.33 4.73 9.80
CA GLU A 151 19.12 5.59 10.97
C GLU A 151 17.68 6.13 11.03
N GLU A 152 17.00 6.24 9.88
CA GLU A 152 15.60 6.67 9.78
C GLU A 152 14.72 5.57 9.17
N VAL A 153 13.87 4.96 9.99
CA VAL A 153 12.99 3.83 9.62
C VAL A 153 11.99 4.15 8.49
N SER A 154 11.73 5.42 8.21
CA SER A 154 10.68 5.85 7.27
C SER A 154 11.04 5.75 5.79
N GLN A 155 12.30 5.51 5.43
CA GLN A 155 12.76 5.65 4.04
C GLN A 155 12.85 4.32 3.27
N LEU A 156 12.82 3.17 3.93
CA LEU A 156 12.99 1.87 3.31
C LEU A 156 11.66 1.20 3.01
N ILE A 157 10.97 1.64 1.96
CA ILE A 157 9.71 0.99 1.62
C ILE A 157 9.53 0.85 0.11
N THR A 158 10.30 0.00 -0.52
CA THR A 158 9.80 -0.73 -1.67
C THR A 158 9.92 -2.22 -1.37
N TRP A 159 8.79 -2.89 -1.28
CA TRP A 159 8.70 -4.34 -1.12
C TRP A 159 8.85 -5.08 -2.46
N ASN A 160 9.23 -4.37 -3.52
CA ASN A 160 9.41 -4.90 -4.86
C ASN A 160 10.85 -4.74 -5.29
N TYR A 161 11.35 -5.75 -5.99
CA TYR A 161 12.64 -5.68 -6.69
C TYR A 161 12.46 -6.14 -8.13
N ARG A 162 13.38 -5.76 -8.98
CA ARG A 162 13.47 -6.22 -10.35
C ARG A 162 14.71 -7.10 -10.51
N ASP A 163 14.52 -8.26 -11.12
CA ASP A 163 15.63 -9.14 -11.45
C ASP A 163 16.40 -8.60 -12.69
N PRO A 164 17.61 -9.16 -13.00
CA PRO A 164 18.39 -8.73 -14.15
C PRO A 164 17.68 -8.94 -15.50
N GLU A 165 16.73 -9.86 -15.57
CA GLU A 165 15.90 -10.15 -16.74
C GLU A 165 14.72 -9.18 -16.89
N GLY A 166 14.53 -8.29 -15.91
CA GLY A 166 13.45 -7.28 -15.87
C GLY A 166 12.15 -7.75 -15.25
N GLY A 167 12.12 -8.96 -14.66
CA GLY A 167 10.98 -9.49 -13.91
C GLY A 167 10.76 -8.73 -12.61
N GLU A 168 9.53 -8.34 -12.33
CA GLU A 168 9.18 -7.69 -11.05
C GLU A 168 8.75 -8.75 -10.03
N HIS A 169 9.37 -8.71 -8.87
CA HIS A 169 9.12 -9.61 -7.76
C HIS A 169 8.84 -8.83 -6.49
N ARG A 170 8.07 -9.43 -5.60
CA ARG A 170 7.80 -8.88 -4.28
C ARG A 170 8.75 -9.49 -3.26
N LEU A 171 9.35 -8.64 -2.41
CA LEU A 171 10.10 -9.13 -1.26
C LEU A 171 9.14 -9.81 -0.28
N GLY A 172 9.42 -11.05 0.09
CA GLY A 172 8.73 -11.74 1.16
C GLY A 172 9.09 -11.11 2.50
N SER A 173 8.11 -11.01 3.39
CA SER A 173 8.29 -10.56 4.78
C SER A 173 8.70 -11.71 5.68
#